data_3a93d3108d37ced619631424f330e7f4
#
_entry.id   3a93d3108d37ced619631424f330e7f4
#
_cell.length_a   1.000
_cell.length_b   1.000
_cell.length_c   1.000
_cell.angle_alpha   90.00
_cell.angle_beta   90.00
_cell.angle_gamma   90.00
#
_symmetry.space_group_name_H-M   'P 1'
#
loop_
_entity.id
_entity.type
_entity.pdbx_description
1 polymer ?
#
loop_
_entity_poly.entity_id
_entity_poly.type
_entity_poly.pdbx_seq_one_letter_code
_entity_poly.pdbx_strand_id
1 'polypeptide(L)'
;MNNRRLLGLPLTALVILTVLSAACSSRQTTPPAGTAQPDRFLWERGSEAAQKEEWVNARTYFQQIVDGYPQSPFRPDAKLGVGDAYLSEGTAESYVLAANEFREFLTFYPTNPKADYAQYKLAMSHFRQMRAPERDQTETKAALVEFDIFFQKYPDSALTSEVKQSWRIARDRLSAASVVVAMHYYRIRWYPGAIDRFREILRDDPAFTGRDAVYYYLAESLARTDKTAEAIPYFERLLTEFDRSEHLEDAKVRLQVLKNQ
;
A
#
# COMPACT_ATOMS: atom_id res chain seq x y z
N MET A 1 16.63 75.74 -47.29
CA MET A 1 15.72 74.88 -48.07
C MET A 1 15.55 73.57 -47.21
N ASN A 2 14.42 73.50 -46.60
CA ASN A 2 13.43 72.36 -46.61
C ASN A 2 14.02 70.95 -46.21
N ASN A 3 13.50 70.17 -45.32
CA ASN A 3 12.13 69.86 -45.05
C ASN A 3 12.01 69.12 -43.70
N ARG A 4 10.95 69.47 -42.95
CA ARG A 4 10.43 68.72 -41.80
C ARG A 4 9.84 67.40 -42.28
N ARG A 5 10.08 66.25 -41.59
CA ARG A 5 9.15 65.15 -41.52
C ARG A 5 9.00 64.71 -40.05
N LEU A 6 7.85 65.05 -39.53
CA LEU A 6 7.23 64.44 -38.38
C LEU A 6 6.90 62.96 -38.71
N LEU A 7 7.39 62.04 -37.94
CA LEU A 7 6.93 60.64 -37.94
C LEU A 7 6.12 60.40 -36.66
N GLY A 8 4.83 60.23 -36.88
CA GLY A 8 3.89 59.87 -35.82
C GLY A 8 4.17 58.47 -35.30
N LEU A 9 4.24 58.33 -34.01
CA LEU A 9 4.18 57.06 -33.35
C LEU A 9 2.75 56.50 -33.43
N PRO A 10 2.57 55.23 -33.79
CA PRO A 10 1.24 54.62 -33.76
C PRO A 10 0.78 54.36 -32.35
N LEU A 11 -0.41 54.83 -32.05
CA LEU A 11 -1.17 54.74 -30.80
C LEU A 11 -1.67 53.31 -30.48
N THR A 12 -1.10 52.30 -31.11
CA THR A 12 -1.57 50.90 -30.99
C THR A 12 -0.78 50.03 -30.01
N ALA A 13 0.24 50.58 -29.32
CA ALA A 13 1.06 49.80 -28.38
C ALA A 13 0.59 49.85 -26.92
N LEU A 14 -0.51 50.55 -26.58
CA LEU A 14 -0.93 50.76 -25.18
C LEU A 14 -2.15 49.90 -24.75
N VAL A 15 -2.69 49.04 -25.59
CA VAL A 15 -3.89 48.25 -25.25
C VAL A 15 -3.58 46.81 -24.90
N ILE A 16 -2.36 46.30 -25.04
CA ILE A 16 -2.02 44.87 -24.81
C ILE A 16 -1.51 44.57 -23.40
N LEU A 17 -1.31 45.58 -22.52
CA LEU A 17 -0.71 45.35 -21.21
C LEU A 17 -1.70 45.27 -20.03
N THR A 18 -3.01 45.17 -20.28
CA THR A 18 -4.02 45.16 -19.20
C THR A 18 -4.81 43.87 -19.06
N VAL A 19 -4.43 42.77 -19.73
CA VAL A 19 -5.21 41.49 -19.67
C VAL A 19 -4.50 40.35 -18.92
N LEU A 20 -3.31 40.57 -18.36
CA LEU A 20 -2.55 39.51 -17.66
C LEU A 20 -2.59 39.58 -16.13
N SER A 21 -3.53 40.32 -15.52
CA SER A 21 -3.66 40.39 -14.05
C SER A 21 -4.87 39.67 -13.48
N ALA A 22 -5.46 38.73 -14.20
CA ALA A 22 -6.64 38.01 -13.72
C ALA A 22 -6.39 36.49 -13.78
N ALA A 23 -5.60 35.92 -12.88
CA ALA A 23 -5.72 34.51 -12.49
C ALA A 23 -4.76 34.09 -11.37
N CYS A 24 -4.62 34.90 -10.32
CA CYS A 24 -4.28 34.35 -9.00
C CYS A 24 -5.46 34.60 -8.08
N SER A 25 -6.57 33.92 -8.36
CA SER A 25 -7.60 33.71 -7.37
C SER A 25 -7.00 32.72 -6.38
N SER A 26 -6.35 33.24 -5.33
CA SER A 26 -6.09 32.45 -4.13
C SER A 26 -7.45 31.93 -3.67
N ARG A 27 -7.72 30.62 -3.87
CA ARG A 27 -8.90 29.98 -3.33
C ARG A 27 -8.90 30.29 -1.84
N GLN A 28 -9.91 31.05 -1.37
CA GLN A 28 -10.07 31.33 0.05
C GLN A 28 -10.22 29.98 0.75
N THR A 29 -9.21 29.58 1.51
CA THR A 29 -9.24 28.35 2.32
C THR A 29 -10.01 28.54 3.62
N THR A 30 -10.35 29.77 3.97
CA THR A 30 -11.12 30.12 5.18
C THR A 30 -12.59 30.41 4.82
N PRO A 31 -13.54 30.05 5.72
CA PRO A 31 -14.93 30.40 5.54
C PRO A 31 -15.10 31.92 5.41
N PRO A 32 -16.01 32.42 4.53
CA PRO A 32 -16.36 33.84 4.46
C PRO A 32 -16.85 34.36 5.80
N ALA A 33 -16.56 35.65 6.10
CA ALA A 33 -17.07 36.28 7.31
C ALA A 33 -18.60 36.22 7.36
N GLY A 34 -19.16 35.80 8.50
CA GLY A 34 -20.62 35.64 8.67
C GLY A 34 -21.22 34.31 8.19
N THR A 35 -20.37 33.32 7.79
CA THR A 35 -20.86 31.98 7.47
C THR A 35 -21.54 31.36 8.70
N ALA A 36 -22.82 30.96 8.57
CA ALA A 36 -23.62 30.43 9.68
C ALA A 36 -23.11 29.05 10.18
N GLN A 37 -22.54 28.22 9.30
CA GLN A 37 -22.00 26.91 9.62
C GLN A 37 -20.61 26.75 8.95
N PRO A 38 -19.57 27.32 9.54
CA PRO A 38 -18.25 27.35 8.94
C PRO A 38 -17.60 25.96 8.84
N ASP A 39 -17.87 25.07 9.78
CA ASP A 39 -17.41 23.67 9.75
C ASP A 39 -18.05 22.87 8.61
N ARG A 40 -19.34 23.09 8.32
CA ARG A 40 -20.00 22.49 7.16
C ARG A 40 -19.42 23.01 5.85
N PHE A 41 -19.19 24.30 5.74
CA PHE A 41 -18.55 24.90 4.57
C PHE A 41 -17.19 24.24 4.30
N LEU A 42 -16.36 24.10 5.34
CA LEU A 42 -15.04 23.47 5.24
C LEU A 42 -15.15 21.99 4.85
N TRP A 43 -16.14 21.27 5.40
CA TRP A 43 -16.41 19.88 5.06
C TRP A 43 -16.77 19.71 3.57
N GLU A 44 -17.70 20.54 3.07
CA GLU A 44 -18.13 20.51 1.68
C GLU A 44 -16.96 20.84 0.72
N ARG A 45 -16.15 21.86 1.06
CA ARG A 45 -14.97 22.22 0.29
C ARG A 45 -13.88 21.15 0.31
N GLY A 46 -13.62 20.55 1.46
CA GLY A 46 -12.67 19.44 1.60
C GLY A 46 -13.10 18.22 0.80
N SER A 47 -14.40 17.89 0.86
CA SER A 47 -14.98 16.78 0.09
C SER A 47 -14.92 17.03 -1.42
N GLU A 48 -15.23 18.25 -1.87
CA GLU A 48 -15.10 18.65 -3.27
C GLU A 48 -13.64 18.55 -3.77
N ALA A 49 -12.70 19.03 -2.97
CA ALA A 49 -11.28 18.95 -3.29
C ALA A 49 -10.79 17.50 -3.36
N ALA A 50 -11.23 16.63 -2.43
CA ALA A 50 -10.90 15.21 -2.43
C ALA A 50 -11.45 14.50 -3.68
N GLN A 51 -12.68 14.80 -4.11
CA GLN A 51 -13.25 14.26 -5.35
C GLN A 51 -12.49 14.68 -6.61
N LYS A 52 -11.84 15.85 -6.57
CA LYS A 52 -10.99 16.37 -7.66
C LYS A 52 -9.53 15.93 -7.54
N GLU A 53 -9.22 15.06 -6.59
CA GLU A 53 -7.85 14.61 -6.29
C GLU A 53 -6.90 15.77 -5.91
N GLU A 54 -7.44 16.89 -5.46
CA GLU A 54 -6.68 18.04 -4.96
C GLU A 54 -6.29 17.78 -3.48
N TRP A 55 -5.43 16.78 -3.23
CA TRP A 55 -5.17 16.23 -1.90
C TRP A 55 -4.69 17.26 -0.89
N VAL A 56 -3.82 18.19 -1.29
CA VAL A 56 -3.33 19.26 -0.42
C VAL A 56 -4.46 20.19 0.00
N ASN A 57 -5.34 20.55 -0.94
CA ASN A 57 -6.49 21.41 -0.64
C ASN A 57 -7.49 20.68 0.27
N ALA A 58 -7.78 19.40 -0.02
CA ALA A 58 -8.66 18.59 0.81
C ALA A 58 -8.16 18.53 2.27
N ARG A 59 -6.88 18.23 2.46
CA ARG A 59 -6.22 18.23 3.78
C ARG A 59 -6.37 19.56 4.49
N THR A 60 -6.11 20.66 3.78
CA THR A 60 -6.18 22.01 4.35
C THR A 60 -7.58 22.33 4.92
N TYR A 61 -8.63 21.95 4.20
CA TYR A 61 -10.00 22.16 4.68
C TYR A 61 -10.35 21.22 5.85
N PHE A 62 -10.04 19.94 5.75
CA PHE A 62 -10.31 18.97 6.80
C PHE A 62 -9.53 19.28 8.09
N GLN A 63 -8.26 19.68 7.98
CA GLN A 63 -7.44 20.05 9.12
C GLN A 63 -8.02 21.25 9.88
N GLN A 64 -8.55 22.24 9.17
CA GLN A 64 -9.22 23.38 9.83
C GLN A 64 -10.44 22.94 10.67
N ILE A 65 -11.16 21.90 10.25
CA ILE A 65 -12.25 21.35 11.07
C ILE A 65 -11.68 20.67 12.32
N VAL A 66 -10.65 19.84 12.14
CA VAL A 66 -10.03 19.08 13.24
C VAL A 66 -9.49 20.02 14.32
N ASP A 67 -8.84 21.12 13.92
CA ASP A 67 -8.16 22.03 14.83
C ASP A 67 -9.08 23.13 15.37
N GLY A 68 -9.94 23.69 14.51
CA GLY A 68 -10.73 24.88 14.84
C GLY A 68 -12.12 24.60 15.37
N TYR A 69 -12.68 23.40 15.13
CA TYR A 69 -14.08 23.08 15.47
C TYR A 69 -14.20 21.78 16.27
N PRO A 70 -13.75 21.76 17.54
CA PRO A 70 -13.69 20.55 18.35
C PRO A 70 -15.06 19.90 18.62
N GLN A 71 -16.14 20.68 18.54
CA GLN A 71 -17.52 20.22 18.73
C GLN A 71 -18.25 19.92 17.42
N SER A 72 -17.58 20.02 16.27
CA SER A 72 -18.19 19.75 14.97
C SER A 72 -18.56 18.27 14.82
N PRO A 73 -19.77 17.95 14.34
CA PRO A 73 -20.14 16.58 14.00
C PRO A 73 -19.28 16.02 12.84
N PHE A 74 -18.67 16.88 12.04
CA PHE A 74 -17.78 16.49 10.93
C PHE A 74 -16.35 16.17 11.38
N ARG A 75 -15.98 16.49 12.63
CA ARG A 75 -14.60 16.39 13.10
C ARG A 75 -14.01 14.96 12.97
N PRO A 76 -14.71 13.87 13.35
CA PRO A 76 -14.21 12.52 13.15
C PRO A 76 -13.99 12.20 11.66
N ASP A 77 -14.96 12.54 10.81
CA ASP A 77 -14.87 12.29 9.38
C ASP A 77 -13.79 13.14 8.70
N ALA A 78 -13.63 14.39 9.14
CA ALA A 78 -12.52 15.24 8.68
C ALA A 78 -11.14 14.67 9.05
N LYS A 79 -11.00 14.10 10.25
CA LYS A 79 -9.77 13.41 10.67
C LYS A 79 -9.44 12.23 9.74
N LEU A 80 -10.44 11.41 9.39
CA LEU A 80 -10.29 10.35 8.39
C LEU A 80 -9.93 10.94 7.01
N GLY A 81 -10.59 12.02 6.61
CA GLY A 81 -10.33 12.69 5.34
C GLY A 81 -8.90 13.24 5.21
N VAL A 82 -8.29 13.69 6.31
CA VAL A 82 -6.86 14.07 6.34
C VAL A 82 -5.98 12.85 6.07
N GLY A 83 -6.24 11.74 6.76
CA GLY A 83 -5.52 10.48 6.56
C GLY A 83 -5.67 9.94 5.14
N ASP A 84 -6.89 9.94 4.59
CA ASP A 84 -7.17 9.49 3.23
C ASP A 84 -6.47 10.35 2.17
N ALA A 85 -6.43 11.66 2.37
CA ALA A 85 -5.74 12.57 1.46
C ALA A 85 -4.22 12.33 1.47
N TYR A 86 -3.60 12.08 2.64
CA TYR A 86 -2.20 11.66 2.72
C TYR A 86 -1.96 10.31 2.04
N LEU A 87 -2.82 9.33 2.29
CA LEU A 87 -2.69 8.00 1.69
C LEU A 87 -2.78 8.05 0.15
N SER A 88 -3.65 8.91 -0.38
CA SER A 88 -3.89 9.10 -1.81
C SER A 88 -2.79 9.89 -2.51
N GLU A 89 -2.09 10.78 -1.80
CA GLU A 89 -0.93 11.53 -2.33
C GLU A 89 0.21 10.60 -2.75
N GLY A 90 0.38 9.45 -2.10
CA GLY A 90 1.16 8.34 -2.63
C GLY A 90 2.69 8.47 -2.50
N THR A 91 3.20 9.36 -1.66
CA THR A 91 4.63 9.48 -1.38
C THR A 91 5.03 8.69 -0.12
N ALA A 92 6.30 8.36 0.02
CA ALA A 92 6.79 7.68 1.24
C ALA A 92 6.52 8.50 2.52
N GLU A 93 6.69 9.81 2.45
CA GLU A 93 6.40 10.72 3.55
C GLU A 93 4.90 10.76 3.86
N SER A 94 4.06 10.88 2.84
CA SER A 94 2.61 10.95 3.03
C SER A 94 2.02 9.66 3.59
N TYR A 95 2.59 8.49 3.27
CA TYR A 95 2.17 7.22 3.89
C TYR A 95 2.44 7.18 5.39
N VAL A 96 3.59 7.72 5.85
CA VAL A 96 3.90 7.82 7.29
C VAL A 96 2.91 8.77 7.98
N LEU A 97 2.61 9.91 7.36
CA LEU A 97 1.64 10.88 7.88
C LEU A 97 0.22 10.27 7.92
N ALA A 98 -0.19 9.56 6.87
CA ALA A 98 -1.46 8.83 6.85
C ALA A 98 -1.58 7.83 8.00
N ALA A 99 -0.54 7.02 8.23
CA ALA A 99 -0.51 6.07 9.33
C ALA A 99 -0.68 6.75 10.70
N ASN A 100 -0.07 7.93 10.90
CA ASN A 100 -0.24 8.69 12.14
C ASN A 100 -1.69 9.21 12.29
N GLU A 101 -2.27 9.76 11.23
CA GLU A 101 -3.65 10.26 11.27
C GLU A 101 -4.66 9.17 11.62
N PHE A 102 -4.55 7.98 11.00
CA PHE A 102 -5.43 6.86 11.32
C PHE A 102 -5.20 6.29 12.72
N ARG A 103 -3.96 6.25 13.20
CA ARG A 103 -3.64 5.84 14.58
C ARG A 103 -4.22 6.79 15.61
N GLU A 104 -4.10 8.09 15.37
CA GLU A 104 -4.74 9.12 16.21
C GLU A 104 -6.26 9.01 16.18
N PHE A 105 -6.86 8.77 15.00
CA PHE A 105 -8.30 8.52 14.92
C PHE A 105 -8.74 7.36 15.82
N LEU A 106 -8.04 6.24 15.75
CA LEU A 106 -8.35 5.06 16.57
C LEU A 106 -8.16 5.32 18.08
N THR A 107 -7.26 6.25 18.42
CA THR A 107 -7.01 6.65 19.81
C THR A 107 -8.12 7.56 20.33
N PHE A 108 -8.56 8.55 19.54
CA PHE A 108 -9.55 9.53 19.97
C PHE A 108 -11.00 9.06 19.75
N TYR A 109 -11.23 8.16 18.82
CA TYR A 109 -12.56 7.69 18.42
C TYR A 109 -12.66 6.15 18.39
N PRO A 110 -12.28 5.42 19.46
CA PRO A 110 -12.17 3.96 19.43
C PRO A 110 -13.51 3.23 19.20
N THR A 111 -14.65 3.89 19.54
CA THR A 111 -16.00 3.33 19.37
C THR A 111 -16.75 3.91 18.17
N ASN A 112 -16.07 4.69 17.33
CA ASN A 112 -16.69 5.24 16.13
C ASN A 112 -17.06 4.11 15.15
N PRO A 113 -18.23 4.18 14.48
CA PRO A 113 -18.62 3.20 13.45
C PRO A 113 -17.62 3.01 12.31
N LYS A 114 -16.71 3.97 12.09
CA LYS A 114 -15.64 3.89 11.08
C LYS A 114 -14.27 3.49 11.65
N ALA A 115 -14.24 2.94 12.86
CA ALA A 115 -12.96 2.51 13.46
C ALA A 115 -12.34 1.32 12.72
N ASP A 116 -13.17 0.43 12.16
CA ASP A 116 -12.73 -0.65 11.27
C ASP A 116 -12.08 -0.11 9.99
N TYR A 117 -12.69 0.89 9.37
CA TYR A 117 -12.12 1.60 8.22
C TYR A 117 -10.77 2.23 8.56
N ALA A 118 -10.66 2.95 9.68
CA ALA A 118 -9.41 3.56 10.11
C ALA A 118 -8.30 2.52 10.35
N GLN A 119 -8.62 1.38 10.96
CA GLN A 119 -7.68 0.28 11.18
C GLN A 119 -7.20 -0.32 9.85
N TYR A 120 -8.12 -0.53 8.91
CA TYR A 120 -7.77 -0.99 7.57
C TYR A 120 -6.85 0.01 6.85
N LYS A 121 -7.18 1.31 6.89
CA LYS A 121 -6.35 2.35 6.26
C LYS A 121 -4.98 2.52 6.91
N LEU A 122 -4.89 2.32 8.22
CA LEU A 122 -3.61 2.25 8.92
C LEU A 122 -2.74 1.10 8.38
N ALA A 123 -3.32 -0.10 8.26
CA ALA A 123 -2.63 -1.24 7.65
C ALA A 123 -2.21 -0.96 6.20
N MET A 124 -3.10 -0.33 5.41
CA MET A 124 -2.81 0.06 4.02
C MET A 124 -1.71 1.11 3.90
N SER A 125 -1.54 1.97 4.88
CA SER A 125 -0.43 2.94 4.90
C SER A 125 0.93 2.25 4.96
N HIS A 126 1.06 1.16 5.71
CA HIS A 126 2.23 0.29 5.70
C HIS A 126 2.31 -0.57 4.44
N PHE A 127 1.17 -1.14 4.01
CA PHE A 127 1.09 -1.98 2.81
C PHE A 127 1.60 -1.27 1.55
N ARG A 128 1.28 0.01 1.37
CA ARG A 128 1.74 0.83 0.25
C ARG A 128 3.26 1.06 0.24
N GLN A 129 3.92 0.86 1.36
CA GLN A 129 5.37 1.01 1.52
C GLN A 129 6.14 -0.32 1.39
N MET A 130 5.43 -1.45 1.18
CA MET A 130 6.08 -2.77 1.02
C MET A 130 7.06 -2.75 -0.15
N ARG A 131 8.24 -3.32 0.07
CA ARG A 131 9.29 -3.44 -0.94
C ARG A 131 9.33 -4.83 -1.56
N ALA A 132 10.16 -4.99 -2.59
CA ALA A 132 10.44 -6.29 -3.20
C ALA A 132 10.99 -7.31 -2.17
N PRO A 133 10.82 -8.63 -2.40
CA PRO A 133 11.23 -9.66 -1.45
C PRO A 133 12.71 -9.62 -1.05
N GLU A 134 13.58 -9.12 -1.93
CA GLU A 134 15.02 -8.99 -1.72
C GLU A 134 15.41 -7.78 -0.85
N ARG A 135 14.45 -6.96 -0.49
CA ARG A 135 14.64 -5.73 0.27
C ARG A 135 14.16 -5.88 1.70
N ASP A 136 14.34 -4.84 2.48
CA ASP A 136 13.83 -4.76 3.85
C ASP A 136 12.31 -4.98 3.90
N GLN A 137 11.84 -5.81 4.86
CA GLN A 137 10.45 -6.22 5.03
C GLN A 137 9.79 -5.58 6.27
N THR A 138 10.35 -4.50 6.80
CA THR A 138 9.81 -3.82 8.00
C THR A 138 8.36 -3.39 7.77
N GLU A 139 8.07 -2.72 6.66
CA GLU A 139 6.72 -2.25 6.34
C GLU A 139 5.76 -3.40 6.04
N THR A 140 6.24 -4.48 5.41
CA THR A 140 5.42 -5.70 5.19
C THR A 140 4.98 -6.32 6.51
N LYS A 141 5.89 -6.41 7.49
CA LYS A 141 5.58 -6.93 8.83
C LYS A 141 4.64 -6.00 9.57
N ALA A 142 4.84 -4.68 9.49
CA ALA A 142 3.97 -3.69 10.10
C ALA A 142 2.55 -3.78 9.53
N ALA A 143 2.40 -3.87 8.20
CA ALA A 143 1.10 -4.06 7.56
C ALA A 143 0.38 -5.32 8.08
N LEU A 144 1.08 -6.45 8.18
CA LEU A 144 0.53 -7.71 8.68
C LEU A 144 0.03 -7.58 10.13
N VAL A 145 0.80 -6.91 11.00
CA VAL A 145 0.38 -6.65 12.39
C VAL A 145 -0.92 -5.85 12.44
N GLU A 146 -1.03 -4.79 11.64
CA GLU A 146 -2.24 -3.96 11.63
C GLU A 146 -3.45 -4.68 10.99
N PHE A 147 -3.23 -5.54 9.99
CA PHE A 147 -4.28 -6.42 9.45
C PHE A 147 -4.74 -7.46 10.47
N ASP A 148 -3.82 -8.06 11.24
CA ASP A 148 -4.16 -9.04 12.27
C ASP A 148 -4.96 -8.37 13.40
N ILE A 149 -4.63 -7.13 13.79
CA ILE A 149 -5.41 -6.31 14.72
C ILE A 149 -6.82 -6.05 14.17
N PHE A 150 -6.95 -5.79 12.85
CA PHE A 150 -8.25 -5.62 12.20
C PHE A 150 -9.12 -6.87 12.38
N PHE A 151 -8.62 -8.05 12.05
CA PHE A 151 -9.38 -9.31 12.17
C PHE A 151 -9.78 -9.62 13.62
N GLN A 152 -8.92 -9.27 14.57
CA GLN A 152 -9.18 -9.47 15.98
C GLN A 152 -10.25 -8.53 16.55
N LYS A 153 -10.20 -7.24 16.16
CA LYS A 153 -11.09 -6.21 16.70
C LYS A 153 -12.40 -6.06 15.94
N TYR A 154 -12.41 -6.35 14.62
CA TYR A 154 -13.53 -6.08 13.74
C TYR A 154 -13.91 -7.32 12.89
N PRO A 155 -14.16 -8.49 13.51
CA PRO A 155 -14.41 -9.74 12.79
C PRO A 155 -15.63 -9.67 11.85
N ASP A 156 -16.64 -8.87 12.23
CA ASP A 156 -17.92 -8.72 11.52
C ASP A 156 -17.94 -7.51 10.56
N SER A 157 -16.81 -6.86 10.31
CA SER A 157 -16.74 -5.73 9.39
C SER A 157 -17.03 -6.15 7.95
N ALA A 158 -17.77 -5.30 7.24
CA ALA A 158 -18.01 -5.46 5.81
C ALA A 158 -16.72 -5.43 4.97
N LEU A 159 -15.64 -4.86 5.50
CA LEU A 159 -14.31 -4.77 4.86
C LEU A 159 -13.50 -6.06 4.97
N THR A 160 -13.93 -7.05 5.76
CA THR A 160 -13.16 -8.27 6.07
C THR A 160 -12.67 -8.99 4.81
N SER A 161 -13.47 -9.07 3.75
CA SER A 161 -13.06 -9.72 2.49
C SER A 161 -11.92 -8.98 1.79
N GLU A 162 -12.00 -7.65 1.70
CA GLU A 162 -10.99 -6.80 1.08
C GLU A 162 -9.68 -6.82 1.89
N VAL A 163 -9.80 -6.71 3.22
CA VAL A 163 -8.66 -6.79 4.13
C VAL A 163 -7.94 -8.13 4.02
N LYS A 164 -8.69 -9.23 3.88
CA LYS A 164 -8.13 -10.58 3.72
C LYS A 164 -7.31 -10.73 2.44
N GLN A 165 -7.75 -10.10 1.35
CA GLN A 165 -6.98 -10.07 0.10
C GLN A 165 -5.66 -9.31 0.27
N SER A 166 -5.70 -8.12 0.85
CA SER A 166 -4.51 -7.30 1.11
C SER A 166 -3.54 -8.01 2.08
N TRP A 167 -4.06 -8.63 3.13
CA TRP A 167 -3.30 -9.44 4.07
C TRP A 167 -2.59 -10.61 3.35
N ARG A 168 -3.30 -11.34 2.47
CA ARG A 168 -2.69 -12.46 1.72
C ARG A 168 -1.53 -11.97 0.85
N ILE A 169 -1.68 -10.85 0.16
CA ILE A 169 -0.61 -10.26 -0.65
C ILE A 169 0.61 -9.90 0.23
N ALA A 170 0.38 -9.31 1.40
CA ALA A 170 1.46 -8.96 2.33
C ALA A 170 2.13 -10.22 2.89
N ARG A 171 1.36 -11.26 3.22
CA ARG A 171 1.88 -12.54 3.71
C ARG A 171 2.71 -13.26 2.65
N ASP A 172 2.22 -13.29 1.41
CA ASP A 172 2.96 -13.84 0.27
C ASP A 172 4.28 -13.09 0.02
N ARG A 173 4.28 -11.76 0.17
CA ARG A 173 5.50 -10.96 0.08
C ARG A 173 6.54 -11.36 1.13
N LEU A 174 6.11 -11.56 2.36
CA LEU A 174 7.00 -11.98 3.45
C LEU A 174 7.53 -13.39 3.22
N SER A 175 6.68 -14.32 2.78
CA SER A 175 7.07 -15.69 2.45
C SER A 175 8.04 -15.71 1.27
N ALA A 176 7.81 -14.89 0.23
CA ALA A 176 8.73 -14.74 -0.90
C ALA A 176 10.11 -14.20 -0.45
N ALA A 177 10.16 -13.29 0.53
CA ALA A 177 11.44 -12.86 1.10
C ALA A 177 12.19 -14.00 1.78
N SER A 178 11.47 -14.91 2.45
CA SER A 178 12.07 -16.12 3.03
C SER A 178 12.57 -17.08 1.95
N VAL A 179 11.88 -17.17 0.79
CA VAL A 179 12.35 -17.95 -0.38
C VAL A 179 13.67 -17.39 -0.90
N VAL A 180 13.85 -16.07 -0.96
CA VAL A 180 15.13 -15.47 -1.39
C VAL A 180 16.29 -15.97 -0.54
N VAL A 181 16.10 -16.05 0.78
CA VAL A 181 17.11 -16.58 1.72
C VAL A 181 17.35 -18.08 1.49
N ALA A 182 16.30 -18.89 1.35
CA ALA A 182 16.40 -20.32 1.10
C ALA A 182 17.15 -20.60 -0.22
N MET A 183 16.82 -19.83 -1.26
CA MET A 183 17.48 -19.93 -2.57
C MET A 183 18.96 -19.52 -2.53
N HIS A 184 19.35 -18.61 -1.66
CA HIS A 184 20.77 -18.32 -1.44
C HIS A 184 21.52 -19.58 -0.99
N TYR A 185 21.03 -20.27 0.05
CA TYR A 185 21.62 -21.52 0.53
C TYR A 185 21.65 -22.61 -0.54
N TYR A 186 20.57 -22.76 -1.33
CA TYR A 186 20.52 -23.68 -2.45
C TYR A 186 21.61 -23.38 -3.51
N ARG A 187 21.76 -22.14 -3.91
CA ARG A 187 22.74 -21.71 -4.93
C ARG A 187 24.19 -21.93 -4.50
N ILE A 188 24.52 -21.73 -3.23
CA ILE A 188 25.86 -22.02 -2.69
C ILE A 188 26.05 -23.51 -2.37
N ARG A 189 25.05 -24.34 -2.72
CA ARG A 189 25.06 -25.81 -2.52
C ARG A 189 25.10 -26.23 -1.05
N TRP A 190 24.73 -25.34 -0.11
CA TRP A 190 24.55 -25.75 1.28
C TRP A 190 23.12 -26.28 1.47
N TYR A 191 22.86 -27.47 0.90
CA TYR A 191 21.54 -28.07 0.86
C TYR A 191 20.89 -28.32 2.24
N PRO A 192 21.62 -28.74 3.31
CA PRO A 192 21.02 -28.84 4.63
C PRO A 192 20.37 -27.52 5.10
N GLY A 193 21.08 -26.41 4.94
CA GLY A 193 20.51 -25.09 5.30
C GLY A 193 19.34 -24.69 4.39
N ALA A 194 19.38 -25.03 3.09
CA ALA A 194 18.26 -24.79 2.20
C ALA A 194 17.01 -25.59 2.61
N ILE A 195 17.16 -26.88 2.98
CA ILE A 195 16.09 -27.75 3.46
C ILE A 195 15.39 -27.10 4.67
N ASP A 196 16.17 -26.67 5.66
CA ASP A 196 15.60 -26.07 6.88
C ASP A 196 14.80 -24.82 6.56
N ARG A 197 15.33 -23.93 5.71
CA ARG A 197 14.63 -22.70 5.31
C ARG A 197 13.37 -22.98 4.49
N PHE A 198 13.40 -23.89 3.54
CA PHE A 198 12.19 -24.25 2.80
C PHE A 198 11.11 -24.88 3.69
N ARG A 199 11.51 -25.73 4.66
CA ARG A 199 10.57 -26.29 5.64
C ARG A 199 9.96 -25.23 6.54
N GLU A 200 10.73 -24.23 6.98
CA GLU A 200 10.21 -23.08 7.73
C GLU A 200 9.11 -22.35 6.94
N ILE A 201 9.32 -22.09 5.64
CA ILE A 201 8.32 -21.42 4.81
C ILE A 201 7.01 -22.20 4.78
N LEU A 202 7.06 -23.52 4.55
CA LEU A 202 5.87 -24.36 4.50
C LEU A 202 5.15 -24.49 5.85
N ARG A 203 5.91 -24.44 6.95
CA ARG A 203 5.35 -24.45 8.32
C ARG A 203 4.69 -23.11 8.66
N ASP A 204 5.37 -22.00 8.36
CA ASP A 204 4.97 -20.66 8.78
C ASP A 204 3.87 -20.09 7.89
N ASP A 205 3.82 -20.50 6.61
CA ASP A 205 2.78 -20.10 5.66
C ASP A 205 2.37 -21.27 4.74
N PRO A 206 1.55 -22.20 5.26
CA PRO A 206 1.10 -23.35 4.47
C PRO A 206 0.17 -22.97 3.29
N ALA A 207 -0.31 -21.72 3.24
CA ALA A 207 -1.13 -21.17 2.15
C ALA A 207 -0.34 -20.27 1.20
N PHE A 208 0.98 -20.20 1.30
CA PHE A 208 1.82 -19.41 0.40
C PHE A 208 1.54 -19.74 -1.07
N THR A 209 1.30 -18.73 -1.90
CA THR A 209 0.91 -18.94 -3.30
C THR A 209 2.06 -19.48 -4.16
N GLY A 210 3.33 -19.22 -3.79
CA GLY A 210 4.54 -19.71 -4.48
C GLY A 210 5.09 -21.02 -3.91
N ARG A 211 4.24 -21.90 -3.34
CA ARG A 211 4.70 -23.19 -2.78
C ARG A 211 5.25 -24.14 -3.82
N ASP A 212 4.87 -24.01 -5.07
CA ASP A 212 5.38 -24.83 -6.17
C ASP A 212 6.90 -24.76 -6.27
N ALA A 213 7.48 -23.57 -6.30
CA ALA A 213 8.92 -23.38 -6.25
C ALA A 213 9.54 -23.92 -4.96
N VAL A 214 8.88 -23.72 -3.81
CA VAL A 214 9.35 -24.25 -2.51
C VAL A 214 9.38 -25.77 -2.52
N TYR A 215 8.35 -26.45 -3.03
CA TYR A 215 8.32 -27.90 -3.16
C TYR A 215 9.44 -28.41 -4.07
N TYR A 216 9.63 -27.77 -5.23
CA TYR A 216 10.65 -28.16 -6.18
C TYR A 216 12.07 -28.09 -5.57
N TYR A 217 12.45 -26.93 -5.03
CA TYR A 217 13.81 -26.74 -4.50
C TYR A 217 14.05 -27.47 -3.19
N LEU A 218 13.01 -27.68 -2.36
CA LEU A 218 13.10 -28.54 -1.19
C LEU A 218 13.37 -29.99 -1.60
N ALA A 219 12.61 -30.52 -2.55
CA ALA A 219 12.77 -31.88 -3.07
C ALA A 219 14.15 -32.06 -3.70
N GLU A 220 14.62 -31.13 -4.53
CA GLU A 220 15.95 -31.14 -5.09
C GLU A 220 17.06 -31.14 -4.01
N SER A 221 16.88 -30.29 -2.97
CA SER A 221 17.84 -30.22 -1.86
C SER A 221 17.91 -31.53 -1.08
N LEU A 222 16.75 -32.16 -0.84
CA LEU A 222 16.66 -33.48 -0.19
C LEU A 222 17.32 -34.57 -1.05
N ALA A 223 17.03 -34.62 -2.35
CA ALA A 223 17.64 -35.59 -3.26
C ALA A 223 19.17 -35.44 -3.34
N ARG A 224 19.70 -34.21 -3.26
CA ARG A 224 21.16 -33.97 -3.26
C ARG A 224 21.85 -34.26 -1.93
N THR A 225 21.07 -34.60 -0.89
CA THR A 225 21.59 -35.04 0.43
C THR A 225 21.22 -36.48 0.74
N ASP A 226 20.99 -37.29 -0.30
CA ASP A 226 20.65 -38.72 -0.24
C ASP A 226 19.34 -39.01 0.56
N LYS A 227 18.47 -38.02 0.71
CA LYS A 227 17.16 -38.15 1.37
C LYS A 227 16.04 -38.37 0.36
N THR A 228 16.24 -39.32 -0.55
CA THR A 228 15.33 -39.62 -1.67
C THR A 228 13.88 -39.88 -1.20
N ALA A 229 13.73 -40.67 -0.15
CA ALA A 229 12.40 -41.01 0.38
C ALA A 229 11.61 -39.76 0.88
N GLU A 230 12.31 -38.74 1.38
CA GLU A 230 11.70 -37.45 1.81
C GLU A 230 11.46 -36.54 0.61
N ALA A 231 12.25 -36.62 -0.48
CA ALA A 231 12.13 -35.77 -1.67
C ALA A 231 10.89 -36.12 -2.51
N ILE A 232 10.62 -37.41 -2.70
CA ILE A 232 9.51 -37.90 -3.55
C ILE A 232 8.17 -37.25 -3.25
N PRO A 233 7.70 -37.18 -1.98
CA PRO A 233 6.40 -36.58 -1.66
C PRO A 233 6.28 -35.12 -2.07
N TYR A 234 7.35 -34.32 -2.05
CA TYR A 234 7.29 -32.91 -2.44
C TYR A 234 7.19 -32.74 -3.96
N PHE A 235 7.87 -33.57 -4.76
CA PHE A 235 7.65 -33.59 -6.20
C PHE A 235 6.22 -34.02 -6.54
N GLU A 236 5.69 -35.05 -5.88
CA GLU A 236 4.31 -35.52 -6.10
C GLU A 236 3.29 -34.43 -5.75
N ARG A 237 3.46 -33.71 -4.64
CA ARG A 237 2.62 -32.60 -4.26
C ARG A 237 2.68 -31.46 -5.27
N LEU A 238 3.86 -31.11 -5.78
CA LEU A 238 3.99 -30.10 -6.83
C LEU A 238 3.15 -30.48 -8.06
N LEU A 239 3.28 -31.73 -8.53
CA LEU A 239 2.55 -32.23 -9.71
C LEU A 239 1.03 -32.30 -9.50
N THR A 240 0.58 -32.45 -8.27
CA THR A 240 -0.84 -32.60 -7.93
C THR A 240 -1.52 -31.27 -7.62
N GLU A 241 -0.81 -30.37 -6.92
CA GLU A 241 -1.39 -29.11 -6.42
C GLU A 241 -1.24 -27.95 -7.43
N PHE A 242 -0.30 -28.02 -8.40
CA PHE A 242 0.08 -26.88 -9.25
C PHE A 242 0.18 -27.27 -10.73
N ASP A 243 -0.92 -27.18 -11.43
CA ASP A 243 -1.05 -27.54 -12.86
C ASP A 243 -0.39 -26.55 -13.84
N ARG A 244 0.04 -25.39 -13.36
CA ARG A 244 0.64 -24.31 -14.14
C ARG A 244 2.05 -23.90 -13.68
N SER A 245 2.67 -24.68 -12.81
CA SER A 245 4.02 -24.37 -12.34
C SER A 245 5.04 -24.48 -13.47
N GLU A 246 6.00 -23.58 -13.50
CA GLU A 246 7.15 -23.66 -14.41
C GLU A 246 8.05 -24.85 -14.11
N HIS A 247 7.95 -25.45 -12.92
CA HIS A 247 8.76 -26.60 -12.47
C HIS A 247 8.16 -27.96 -12.79
N LEU A 248 6.98 -28.02 -13.47
CA LEU A 248 6.27 -29.31 -13.68
C LEU A 248 7.08 -30.32 -14.44
N GLU A 249 7.66 -29.96 -15.58
CA GLU A 249 8.37 -30.91 -16.43
C GLU A 249 9.67 -31.39 -15.75
N ASP A 250 10.41 -30.49 -15.14
CA ASP A 250 11.63 -30.86 -14.39
C ASP A 250 11.29 -31.78 -13.21
N ALA A 251 10.21 -31.50 -12.49
CA ALA A 251 9.73 -32.32 -11.38
C ALA A 251 9.35 -33.74 -11.83
N LYS A 252 8.64 -33.89 -12.97
CA LYS A 252 8.31 -35.20 -13.54
C LYS A 252 9.55 -36.03 -13.84
N VAL A 253 10.51 -35.45 -14.54
CA VAL A 253 11.77 -36.10 -14.89
C VAL A 253 12.54 -36.53 -13.63
N ARG A 254 12.68 -35.61 -12.66
CA ARG A 254 13.37 -35.90 -11.40
C ARG A 254 12.69 -37.01 -10.61
N LEU A 255 11.37 -36.95 -10.48
CA LEU A 255 10.59 -37.96 -9.77
C LEU A 255 10.77 -39.34 -10.39
N GLN A 256 10.78 -39.47 -11.73
CA GLN A 256 11.00 -40.72 -12.40
C GLN A 256 12.41 -41.28 -12.13
N VAL A 257 13.43 -40.43 -12.17
CA VAL A 257 14.82 -40.85 -11.85
C VAL A 257 14.91 -41.35 -10.41
N LEU A 258 14.30 -40.63 -9.43
CA LEU A 258 14.38 -40.99 -8.02
C LEU A 258 13.63 -42.28 -7.68
N LYS A 259 12.52 -42.58 -8.40
CA LYS A 259 11.76 -43.84 -8.22
C LYS A 259 12.43 -45.05 -8.80
N ASN A 260 13.39 -44.87 -9.71
CA ASN A 260 14.13 -45.96 -10.36
C ASN A 260 15.51 -46.24 -9.69
N GLN A 261 15.89 -45.51 -8.66
CA GLN A 261 17.06 -45.73 -7.81
C GLN A 261 16.71 -46.63 -6.64
#